data_4a2a169cb81fbf62e8ff733ed932ff67
#
_entry.id   4a2a169cb81fbf62e8ff733ed932ff67
#
_cell.length_a   1.000
_cell.length_b   1.000
_cell.length_c   1.000
_cell.angle_alpha   90.00
_cell.angle_beta   90.00
_cell.angle_gamma   90.00
#
_symmetry.space_group_name_H-M   'P 1'
#
loop_
_entity.id
_entity.type
_entity.pdbx_description
1 polymer ?
#
loop_
_entity_poly.entity_id
_entity_poly.type
_entity_poly.pdbx_seq_one_letter_code
_entity_poly.pdbx_strand_id
1 'polypeptide(L)'
;MTKMEINEKYVLIIGSSNMDLNIYSQRLPKPGETVTGGTFSQFLGGKGANQAVAAVRSGAKTIFIGKIGQDPFGDQMLSRLTKEGIDMSNVIRDPEHLSGVAFIMINKNGENMISVAPGANFYLNKSDIVKNSEIIKNAKSLVVQMEIPIETIEEIYTIASEGDCIKILNPAPLKPIPITILKNIDIIIPNEGELYRLHSLLNFPEIETKGTNRIIQASKDIAEMGINYVITTLGSKGCIIYDRKEGVVTEIPTIKVNAIDTVGAGDCFNGVLASKLCKGETVVNAVKYATAAASIAVTRKGAQESMPYAEEIDEQIKKLP
;
A
#
# COMPACT_ATOMS: atom_id res chain seq x y z
N MET A 1 5.63 31.04 4.09
CA MET A 1 4.70 29.89 4.15
C MET A 1 3.39 30.35 3.51
N THR A 2 3.19 29.99 2.26
CA THR A 2 1.94 30.26 1.53
C THR A 2 0.86 29.38 2.14
N LYS A 3 -0.23 29.96 2.64
CA LYS A 3 -1.41 29.21 3.07
C LYS A 3 -1.85 28.35 1.88
N MET A 4 -1.80 27.02 2.00
CA MET A 4 -2.43 26.13 1.04
C MET A 4 -3.89 26.56 0.88
N GLU A 5 -4.31 26.78 -0.35
CA GLU A 5 -5.73 26.95 -0.64
C GLU A 5 -6.45 25.64 -0.27
N ILE A 6 -7.30 25.71 0.75
CA ILE A 6 -7.99 24.56 1.40
C ILE A 6 -9.00 23.85 0.46
N ASN A 7 -9.00 24.17 -0.84
CA ASN A 7 -10.00 23.70 -1.81
C ASN A 7 -9.51 22.58 -2.77
N GLU A 8 -8.25 22.20 -2.72
CA GLU A 8 -7.73 21.20 -3.66
C GLU A 8 -7.74 19.79 -3.04
N LYS A 9 -8.47 18.87 -3.67
CA LYS A 9 -8.56 17.46 -3.24
C LYS A 9 -7.21 16.76 -3.40
N TYR A 10 -6.77 16.04 -2.39
CA TYR A 10 -5.52 15.28 -2.43
C TYR A 10 -5.65 13.89 -1.82
N VAL A 11 -4.75 13.01 -2.24
CA VAL A 11 -4.50 11.72 -1.62
C VAL A 11 -3.46 11.92 -0.52
N LEU A 12 -3.74 11.46 0.68
CA LEU A 12 -2.77 11.40 1.76
C LEU A 12 -2.32 9.94 1.95
N ILE A 13 -1.02 9.73 1.85
CA ILE A 13 -0.41 8.44 2.17
C ILE A 13 0.40 8.61 3.45
N ILE A 14 0.10 7.80 4.47
CA ILE A 14 0.89 7.76 5.70
C ILE A 14 1.47 6.35 5.83
N GLY A 15 2.81 6.24 5.86
CA GLY A 15 3.42 4.92 5.87
C GLY A 15 4.94 4.93 5.78
N SER A 16 5.48 3.79 5.38
CA SER A 16 6.91 3.50 5.30
C SER A 16 7.56 4.02 4.03
N SER A 17 8.87 4.29 4.14
CA SER A 17 9.80 4.42 3.02
C SER A 17 11.06 3.63 3.34
N ASN A 18 11.53 2.79 2.42
CA ASN A 18 12.69 1.92 2.60
C ASN A 18 13.70 2.08 1.46
N MET A 19 14.95 1.72 1.74
CA MET A 19 15.92 1.40 0.72
C MET A 19 16.00 -0.12 0.57
N ASP A 20 15.68 -0.64 -0.61
CA ASP A 20 15.73 -2.07 -0.91
C ASP A 20 17.10 -2.40 -1.53
N LEU A 21 17.91 -3.17 -0.80
CA LEU A 21 19.25 -3.59 -1.17
C LEU A 21 19.21 -5.02 -1.70
N ASN A 22 19.25 -5.17 -3.02
CA ASN A 22 19.09 -6.44 -3.70
C ASN A 22 20.43 -7.05 -4.09
N ILE A 23 20.62 -8.33 -3.75
CA ILE A 23 21.77 -9.12 -4.21
C ILE A 23 21.24 -10.27 -5.06
N TYR A 24 21.58 -10.27 -6.34
CA TYR A 24 21.28 -11.34 -7.27
C TYR A 24 22.43 -12.32 -7.34
N SER A 25 22.21 -13.59 -7.01
CA SER A 25 23.25 -14.63 -6.96
C SER A 25 22.80 -15.91 -7.64
N GLN A 26 23.73 -16.83 -7.92
CA GLN A 26 23.38 -18.14 -8.51
C GLN A 26 22.49 -18.97 -7.59
N ARG A 27 22.71 -18.87 -6.28
CA ARG A 27 21.94 -19.55 -5.23
C ARG A 27 21.93 -18.71 -3.94
N LEU A 28 21.00 -18.99 -3.07
CA LEU A 28 20.95 -18.39 -1.72
C LEU A 28 22.00 -19.08 -0.82
N PRO A 29 22.64 -18.32 0.12
CA PRO A 29 23.54 -18.91 1.11
C PRO A 29 22.76 -19.75 2.13
N LYS A 30 23.40 -20.81 2.63
CA LYS A 30 22.93 -21.53 3.81
C LYS A 30 23.47 -20.84 5.08
N PRO A 31 22.88 -21.10 6.27
CA PRO A 31 23.44 -20.58 7.52
C PRO A 31 24.92 -20.92 7.67
N GLY A 32 25.74 -19.88 7.96
CA GLY A 32 27.20 -20.02 8.08
C GLY A 32 27.98 -20.03 6.75
N GLU A 33 27.32 -19.86 5.62
CA GLU A 33 27.94 -19.92 4.30
C GLU A 33 28.14 -18.51 3.70
N THR A 34 29.26 -18.32 2.99
CA THR A 34 29.52 -17.14 2.14
C THR A 34 29.37 -17.52 0.68
N VAL A 35 28.50 -16.80 -0.05
CA VAL A 35 28.35 -16.89 -1.50
C VAL A 35 28.89 -15.62 -2.14
N THR A 36 29.80 -15.75 -3.11
CA THR A 36 30.43 -14.64 -3.84
C THR A 36 29.99 -14.61 -5.30
N GLY A 37 30.24 -13.50 -6.00
CA GLY A 37 29.95 -13.37 -7.43
C GLY A 37 28.54 -12.91 -7.76
N GLY A 38 27.80 -12.37 -6.78
CA GLY A 38 26.50 -11.75 -7.01
C GLY A 38 26.61 -10.33 -7.59
N THR A 39 25.51 -9.84 -8.18
CA THR A 39 25.34 -8.42 -8.58
C THR A 39 24.49 -7.70 -7.56
N PHE A 40 24.86 -6.45 -7.29
CA PHE A 40 24.16 -5.58 -6.35
C PHE A 40 23.30 -4.56 -7.11
N SER A 41 22.12 -4.29 -6.59
CA SER A 41 21.26 -3.19 -7.03
C SER A 41 20.52 -2.61 -5.83
N GLN A 42 20.23 -1.32 -5.89
CA GLN A 42 19.40 -0.67 -4.87
C GLN A 42 18.21 -0.01 -5.52
N PHE A 43 17.07 -0.09 -4.86
CA PHE A 43 15.81 0.48 -5.29
C PHE A 43 15.16 1.21 -4.13
N LEU A 44 14.30 2.17 -4.44
CA LEU A 44 13.42 2.74 -3.43
C LEU A 44 12.20 1.84 -3.26
N GLY A 45 11.87 1.57 -2.00
CA GLY A 45 10.77 0.71 -1.58
C GLY A 45 10.03 1.29 -0.39
N GLY A 46 9.38 0.41 0.35
CA GLY A 46 8.43 0.76 1.41
C GLY A 46 7.03 0.96 0.85
N LYS A 47 6.05 0.26 1.45
CA LYS A 47 4.67 0.25 0.94
C LYS A 47 4.06 1.64 0.84
N GLY A 48 4.30 2.50 1.84
CA GLY A 48 3.80 3.87 1.83
C GLY A 48 4.35 4.66 0.64
N ALA A 49 5.68 4.66 0.44
CA ALA A 49 6.32 5.35 -0.67
C ALA A 49 5.89 4.80 -2.04
N ASN A 50 5.77 3.47 -2.17
CA ASN A 50 5.30 2.82 -3.40
C ASN A 50 3.88 3.28 -3.76
N GLN A 51 2.97 3.27 -2.78
CA GLN A 51 1.57 3.70 -2.97
C GLN A 51 1.47 5.19 -3.29
N ALA A 52 2.35 6.03 -2.72
CA ALA A 52 2.41 7.45 -3.05
C ALA A 52 2.87 7.69 -4.50
N VAL A 53 3.87 6.94 -4.99
CA VAL A 53 4.30 7.00 -6.40
C VAL A 53 3.17 6.56 -7.32
N ALA A 54 2.47 5.48 -7.01
CA ALA A 54 1.34 5.02 -7.80
C ALA A 54 0.20 6.06 -7.84
N ALA A 55 -0.10 6.71 -6.71
CA ALA A 55 -1.13 7.74 -6.63
C ALA A 55 -0.78 8.98 -7.46
N VAL A 56 0.44 9.50 -7.34
CA VAL A 56 0.85 10.71 -8.07
C VAL A 56 0.95 10.44 -9.57
N ARG A 57 1.51 9.30 -9.99
CA ARG A 57 1.61 8.94 -11.42
C ARG A 57 0.25 8.70 -12.07
N SER A 58 -0.76 8.26 -11.29
CA SER A 58 -2.16 8.17 -11.77
C SER A 58 -2.89 9.52 -11.77
N GLY A 59 -2.16 10.63 -11.52
CA GLY A 59 -2.60 12.01 -11.69
C GLY A 59 -3.33 12.61 -10.50
N ALA A 60 -3.15 12.10 -9.27
CA ALA A 60 -3.65 12.76 -8.06
C ALA A 60 -2.57 13.64 -7.43
N LYS A 61 -2.97 14.81 -6.90
CA LYS A 61 -2.15 15.51 -5.92
C LYS A 61 -1.94 14.59 -4.73
N THR A 62 -0.68 14.35 -4.36
CA THR A 62 -0.34 13.35 -3.34
C THR A 62 0.57 13.98 -2.28
N ILE A 63 0.18 13.82 -1.02
CA ILE A 63 0.97 14.21 0.16
C ILE A 63 1.45 12.92 0.84
N PHE A 64 2.71 12.89 1.24
CA PHE A 64 3.27 11.77 1.98
C PHE A 64 3.68 12.21 3.40
N ILE A 65 3.26 11.43 4.40
CA ILE A 65 3.74 11.54 5.78
C ILE A 65 4.42 10.23 6.14
N GLY A 66 5.64 10.31 6.58
CA GLY A 66 6.45 9.19 7.04
C GLY A 66 7.64 9.69 7.83
N LYS A 67 8.45 8.76 8.32
CA LYS A 67 9.65 9.10 9.07
C LYS A 67 10.85 8.41 8.44
N ILE A 68 11.87 9.19 8.10
CA ILE A 68 13.12 8.75 7.47
C ILE A 68 14.32 9.27 8.26
N GLY A 69 15.43 8.57 8.23
CA GLY A 69 16.65 8.97 8.93
C GLY A 69 17.31 10.23 8.34
N GLN A 70 18.11 10.91 9.14
CA GLN A 70 19.05 11.92 8.67
C GLN A 70 20.33 11.25 8.15
N ASP A 71 20.19 10.45 7.09
CA ASP A 71 21.24 9.65 6.48
C ASP A 71 21.17 9.70 4.95
N PRO A 72 22.19 9.18 4.23
CA PRO A 72 22.19 9.20 2.77
C PRO A 72 21.00 8.50 2.10
N PHE A 73 20.42 7.46 2.71
CA PHE A 73 19.24 6.81 2.18
C PHE A 73 18.00 7.69 2.33
N GLY A 74 17.83 8.34 3.50
CA GLY A 74 16.76 9.31 3.71
C GLY A 74 16.84 10.49 2.73
N ASP A 75 18.03 11.00 2.43
CA ASP A 75 18.24 12.05 1.43
C ASP A 75 17.84 11.61 0.03
N GLN A 76 18.19 10.37 -0.36
CA GLN A 76 17.80 9.79 -1.64
C GLN A 76 16.26 9.62 -1.73
N MET A 77 15.61 9.09 -0.68
CA MET A 77 14.16 8.94 -0.60
C MET A 77 13.46 10.29 -0.77
N LEU A 78 13.88 11.29 0.00
CA LEU A 78 13.30 12.64 -0.06
C LEU A 78 13.44 13.24 -1.45
N SER A 79 14.66 13.20 -2.02
CA SER A 79 14.95 13.74 -3.36
C SER A 79 14.12 13.05 -4.45
N ARG A 80 14.08 11.73 -4.43
CA ARG A 80 13.40 10.95 -5.47
C ARG A 80 11.88 11.14 -5.43
N LEU A 81 11.26 11.03 -4.25
CA LEU A 81 9.81 11.19 -4.10
C LEU A 81 9.35 12.62 -4.41
N THR A 82 10.17 13.63 -4.06
CA THR A 82 9.91 15.02 -4.47
C THR A 82 9.96 15.18 -6.00
N LYS A 83 10.92 14.52 -6.68
CA LYS A 83 11.01 14.54 -8.16
C LYS A 83 9.83 13.84 -8.84
N GLU A 84 9.18 12.89 -8.20
CA GLU A 84 7.94 12.29 -8.69
C GLU A 84 6.72 13.24 -8.56
N GLY A 85 6.89 14.38 -7.88
CA GLY A 85 5.80 15.35 -7.66
C GLY A 85 4.99 15.11 -6.38
N ILE A 86 5.49 14.27 -5.48
CA ILE A 86 4.87 14.03 -4.17
C ILE A 86 5.24 15.18 -3.22
N ASP A 87 4.26 15.72 -2.50
CA ASP A 87 4.52 16.70 -1.43
C ASP A 87 5.12 15.98 -0.22
N MET A 88 6.41 16.21 -0.01
CA MET A 88 7.23 15.65 1.06
C MET A 88 7.43 16.62 2.24
N SER A 89 6.73 17.76 2.27
CA SER A 89 6.93 18.81 3.30
C SER A 89 6.61 18.36 4.72
N ASN A 90 5.84 17.28 4.86
CA ASN A 90 5.40 16.73 6.14
C ASN A 90 6.15 15.45 6.54
N VAL A 91 7.23 15.12 5.83
CA VAL A 91 8.10 14.00 6.19
C VAL A 91 8.98 14.40 7.37
N ILE A 92 9.06 13.51 8.35
CA ILE A 92 9.84 13.73 9.56
C ILE A 92 11.24 13.16 9.33
N ARG A 93 12.28 14.00 9.57
CA ARG A 93 13.69 13.59 9.56
C ARG A 93 14.11 13.21 10.98
N ASP A 94 14.39 11.93 11.18
CA ASP A 94 14.82 11.40 12.48
C ASP A 94 16.34 11.53 12.62
N PRO A 95 16.85 12.25 13.64
CA PRO A 95 18.30 12.39 13.86
C PRO A 95 18.93 11.20 14.57
N GLU A 96 18.12 10.34 15.21
CA GLU A 96 18.61 9.25 16.08
C GLU A 96 18.53 7.88 15.40
N HIS A 97 17.59 7.69 14.46
CA HIS A 97 17.34 6.40 13.82
C HIS A 97 17.58 6.47 12.32
N LEU A 98 18.28 5.46 11.79
CA LEU A 98 18.54 5.35 10.37
C LEU A 98 17.25 5.04 9.57
N SER A 99 17.27 5.37 8.30
CA SER A 99 16.20 5.03 7.37
C SER A 99 15.95 3.52 7.29
N GLY A 100 14.71 3.13 6.99
CA GLY A 100 14.35 1.73 6.81
C GLY A 100 15.10 1.09 5.63
N VAL A 101 15.52 -0.16 5.81
CA VAL A 101 16.26 -0.93 4.80
C VAL A 101 15.67 -2.33 4.70
N ALA A 102 15.48 -2.81 3.47
CA ALA A 102 15.22 -4.22 3.18
C ALA A 102 16.44 -4.84 2.49
N PHE A 103 16.97 -5.93 3.06
CA PHE A 103 17.98 -6.76 2.41
C PHE A 103 17.27 -7.91 1.68
N ILE A 104 17.46 -7.99 0.38
CA ILE A 104 16.75 -8.95 -0.48
C ILE A 104 17.81 -9.75 -1.26
N MET A 105 17.94 -11.03 -0.94
CA MET A 105 18.77 -11.96 -1.69
C MET A 105 17.89 -12.73 -2.67
N ILE A 106 18.28 -12.78 -3.94
CA ILE A 106 17.49 -13.38 -5.02
C ILE A 106 18.40 -14.36 -5.78
N ASN A 107 17.94 -15.61 -5.95
CA ASN A 107 18.69 -16.59 -6.75
C ASN A 107 18.23 -16.59 -8.22
N LYS A 108 18.94 -17.37 -9.06
CA LYS A 108 18.65 -17.49 -10.49
C LYS A 108 17.23 -18.04 -10.83
N ASN A 109 16.58 -18.67 -9.87
CA ASN A 109 15.21 -19.21 -10.03
C ASN A 109 14.14 -18.20 -9.60
N GLY A 110 14.53 -17.00 -9.11
CA GLY A 110 13.61 -15.99 -8.58
C GLY A 110 13.18 -16.24 -7.13
N GLU A 111 13.72 -17.28 -6.45
CA GLU A 111 13.49 -17.47 -5.02
C GLU A 111 14.21 -16.39 -4.23
N ASN A 112 13.58 -15.85 -3.18
CA ASN A 112 14.15 -14.78 -2.41
C ASN A 112 14.16 -15.06 -0.90
N MET A 113 15.06 -14.36 -0.22
CA MET A 113 15.10 -14.21 1.25
C MET A 113 15.14 -12.73 1.56
N ILE A 114 14.21 -12.28 2.42
CA ILE A 114 14.06 -10.87 2.75
C ILE A 114 14.19 -10.68 4.25
N SER A 115 15.02 -9.71 4.64
CA SER A 115 15.12 -9.22 6.01
C SER A 115 14.94 -7.71 6.02
N VAL A 116 14.04 -7.21 6.87
CA VAL A 116 13.74 -5.78 6.95
C VAL A 116 14.19 -5.23 8.30
N ALA A 117 15.00 -4.18 8.24
CA ALA A 117 15.26 -3.29 9.37
C ALA A 117 14.37 -2.06 9.18
N PRO A 118 13.28 -1.90 9.96
CA PRO A 118 12.31 -0.84 9.73
C PRO A 118 12.85 0.57 9.98
N GLY A 119 13.91 0.70 10.79
CA GLY A 119 14.54 1.97 11.10
C GLY A 119 13.54 3.04 11.55
N ALA A 120 13.71 4.26 11.07
CA ALA A 120 12.88 5.41 11.42
C ALA A 120 11.38 5.20 11.19
N ASN A 121 10.96 4.31 10.28
CA ASN A 121 9.53 4.00 10.08
C ASN A 121 8.85 3.57 11.39
N PHE A 122 9.54 2.80 12.25
CA PHE A 122 8.97 2.32 13.53
C PHE A 122 9.02 3.36 14.65
N TYR A 123 9.59 4.52 14.38
CA TYR A 123 9.62 5.67 15.29
C TYR A 123 8.68 6.80 14.88
N LEU A 124 7.89 6.60 13.81
CA LEU A 124 6.75 7.46 13.52
C LEU A 124 5.73 7.28 14.64
N ASN A 125 5.49 8.32 15.43
CA ASN A 125 4.72 8.23 16.65
C ASN A 125 3.48 9.12 16.65
N LYS A 126 2.61 8.96 17.65
CA LYS A 126 1.36 9.72 17.79
C LYS A 126 1.58 11.24 17.78
N SER A 127 2.65 11.75 18.41
CA SER A 127 2.90 13.19 18.44
C SER A 127 3.25 13.75 17.05
N ASP A 128 3.91 12.95 16.20
CA ASP A 128 4.18 13.30 14.81
C ASP A 128 2.88 13.41 14.01
N ILE A 129 1.92 12.51 14.29
CA ILE A 129 0.62 12.48 13.63
C ILE A 129 -0.28 13.64 14.07
N VAL A 130 -0.34 13.93 15.37
CA VAL A 130 -1.14 15.04 15.91
C VAL A 130 -0.72 16.39 15.32
N LYS A 131 0.58 16.61 15.05
CA LYS A 131 1.07 17.83 14.37
C LYS A 131 0.53 18.01 12.96
N ASN A 132 0.07 16.90 12.34
CA ASN A 132 -0.46 16.85 10.97
C ASN A 132 -1.99 16.69 10.92
N SER A 133 -2.70 16.88 12.04
CA SER A 133 -4.14 16.61 12.16
C SER A 133 -4.97 17.29 11.08
N GLU A 134 -4.70 18.56 10.78
CA GLU A 134 -5.45 19.30 9.75
C GLU A 134 -5.27 18.71 8.35
N ILE A 135 -4.07 18.22 8.02
CA ILE A 135 -3.80 17.56 6.74
C ILE A 135 -4.54 16.22 6.68
N ILE A 136 -4.62 15.50 7.80
CA ILE A 136 -5.33 14.22 7.87
C ILE A 136 -6.83 14.43 7.71
N LYS A 137 -7.43 15.37 8.44
CA LYS A 137 -8.88 15.65 8.40
C LYS A 137 -9.37 16.13 7.03
N ASN A 138 -8.55 16.93 6.34
CA ASN A 138 -8.90 17.54 5.06
C ASN A 138 -8.50 16.71 3.83
N ALA A 139 -7.89 15.53 4.01
CA ALA A 139 -7.60 14.62 2.91
C ALA A 139 -8.91 14.16 2.25
N LYS A 140 -8.89 13.92 0.93
CA LYS A 140 -10.04 13.33 0.24
C LYS A 140 -10.01 11.80 0.31
N SER A 141 -8.83 11.20 0.23
CA SER A 141 -8.60 9.79 0.52
C SER A 141 -7.30 9.63 1.31
N LEU A 142 -7.32 8.76 2.30
CA LEU A 142 -6.21 8.43 3.18
C LEU A 142 -5.90 6.95 3.03
N VAL A 143 -4.63 6.62 2.82
CA VAL A 143 -4.17 5.22 2.78
C VAL A 143 -3.07 5.00 3.81
N VAL A 144 -3.20 3.92 4.57
CA VAL A 144 -2.20 3.48 5.54
C VAL A 144 -1.91 1.98 5.34
N GLN A 145 -0.68 1.56 5.63
CA GLN A 145 -0.24 0.17 5.62
C GLN A 145 0.31 -0.21 6.99
N MET A 146 0.76 -1.48 7.17
CA MET A 146 1.17 -1.96 8.49
C MET A 146 2.71 -2.06 8.66
N GLU A 147 3.45 -1.16 8.02
CA GLU A 147 4.92 -1.04 8.17
C GLU A 147 5.36 0.10 9.11
N ILE A 148 4.41 0.67 9.85
CA ILE A 148 4.61 1.66 10.92
C ILE A 148 3.99 1.13 12.22
N PRO A 149 4.23 1.76 13.39
CA PRO A 149 3.65 1.29 14.66
C PRO A 149 2.13 1.27 14.66
N ILE A 150 1.55 0.22 15.24
CA ILE A 150 0.10 0.01 15.24
C ILE A 150 -0.65 1.09 16.05
N GLU A 151 -0.07 1.56 17.13
CA GLU A 151 -0.59 2.66 17.95
C GLU A 151 -0.61 3.99 17.18
N THR A 152 0.30 4.17 16.22
CA THR A 152 0.32 5.31 15.31
C THR A 152 -0.78 5.20 14.26
N ILE A 153 -1.01 3.99 13.73
CA ILE A 153 -2.12 3.72 12.79
C ILE A 153 -3.48 4.00 13.46
N GLU A 154 -3.63 3.60 14.71
CA GLU A 154 -4.84 3.87 15.50
C GLU A 154 -5.10 5.37 15.65
N GLU A 155 -4.07 6.15 15.98
CA GLU A 155 -4.16 7.61 16.10
C GLU A 155 -4.51 8.28 14.75
N ILE A 156 -3.91 7.82 13.64
CA ILE A 156 -4.21 8.31 12.30
C ILE A 156 -5.71 8.18 11.99
N TYR A 157 -6.29 6.99 12.19
CA TYR A 157 -7.71 6.78 11.88
C TYR A 157 -8.65 7.45 12.89
N THR A 158 -8.22 7.62 14.14
CA THR A 158 -8.96 8.42 15.12
C THR A 158 -9.09 9.86 14.65
N ILE A 159 -8.00 10.50 14.26
CA ILE A 159 -8.01 11.88 13.73
C ILE A 159 -8.79 11.94 12.41
N ALA A 160 -8.58 10.99 11.51
CA ALA A 160 -9.26 10.95 10.22
C ALA A 160 -10.80 10.82 10.35
N SER A 161 -11.28 10.23 11.44
CA SER A 161 -12.72 10.11 11.72
C SER A 161 -13.39 11.43 12.10
N GLU A 162 -12.63 12.47 12.37
CA GLU A 162 -13.14 13.83 12.60
C GLU A 162 -13.34 14.62 11.29
N GLY A 163 -12.95 14.05 10.14
CA GLY A 163 -13.11 14.63 8.80
C GLY A 163 -13.93 13.71 7.88
N ASP A 164 -14.04 14.12 6.61
CA ASP A 164 -14.85 13.43 5.58
C ASP A 164 -13.99 12.62 4.59
N CYS A 165 -12.76 12.23 4.98
CA CYS A 165 -11.89 11.46 4.09
C CYS A 165 -12.33 10.00 3.95
N ILE A 166 -12.09 9.40 2.77
CA ILE A 166 -12.23 7.96 2.57
C ILE A 166 -10.99 7.29 3.18
N LYS A 167 -11.21 6.48 4.23
CA LYS A 167 -10.17 5.83 5.03
C LYS A 167 -9.90 4.41 4.52
N ILE A 168 -8.70 4.18 3.98
CA ILE A 168 -8.28 2.94 3.32
C ILE A 168 -7.15 2.30 4.12
N LEU A 169 -7.31 1.03 4.52
CA LEU A 169 -6.26 0.23 5.13
C LEU A 169 -5.81 -0.88 4.17
N ASN A 170 -4.53 -0.90 3.84
CA ASN A 170 -3.87 -2.08 3.28
C ASN A 170 -3.23 -2.88 4.43
N PRO A 171 -3.78 -4.04 4.84
CA PRO A 171 -3.31 -4.76 6.02
C PRO A 171 -2.05 -5.59 5.73
N ALA A 172 -1.03 -4.95 5.17
CA ALA A 172 0.21 -5.57 4.73
C ALA A 172 1.45 -4.88 5.33
N PRO A 173 2.42 -5.63 5.90
CA PRO A 173 2.33 -7.05 6.26
C PRO A 173 1.33 -7.27 7.40
N LEU A 174 0.48 -8.29 7.28
CA LEU A 174 -0.59 -8.51 8.26
C LEU A 174 -0.05 -8.78 9.66
N LYS A 175 -0.53 -7.99 10.62
CA LYS A 175 -0.34 -8.11 12.07
C LYS A 175 -1.71 -8.09 12.75
N PRO A 176 -1.85 -8.45 14.02
CA PRO A 176 -3.09 -8.23 14.77
C PRO A 176 -3.55 -6.78 14.67
N ILE A 177 -4.81 -6.56 14.31
CA ILE A 177 -5.40 -5.23 14.12
C ILE A 177 -6.38 -4.97 15.25
N PRO A 178 -6.21 -3.89 16.04
CA PRO A 178 -7.21 -3.46 17.02
C PRO A 178 -8.58 -3.23 16.37
N ILE A 179 -9.64 -3.65 17.07
CA ILE A 179 -11.02 -3.45 16.60
C ILE A 179 -11.33 -1.96 16.40
N THR A 180 -10.72 -1.09 17.18
CA THR A 180 -10.83 0.38 17.04
C THR A 180 -10.40 0.87 15.66
N ILE A 181 -9.36 0.30 15.07
CA ILE A 181 -8.93 0.61 13.71
C ILE A 181 -10.01 0.16 12.70
N LEU A 182 -10.47 -1.10 12.82
CA LEU A 182 -11.46 -1.68 11.88
C LEU A 182 -12.78 -0.90 11.87
N LYS A 183 -13.20 -0.35 13.01
CA LYS A 183 -14.40 0.47 13.12
C LYS A 183 -14.25 1.86 12.48
N ASN A 184 -13.03 2.33 12.28
CA ASN A 184 -12.73 3.67 11.80
C ASN A 184 -12.28 3.72 10.34
N ILE A 185 -12.27 2.60 9.63
CA ILE A 185 -11.91 2.54 8.21
C ILE A 185 -13.13 2.29 7.32
N ASP A 186 -13.09 2.81 6.11
CA ASP A 186 -14.15 2.62 5.12
C ASP A 186 -13.86 1.44 4.20
N ILE A 187 -12.58 1.24 3.85
CA ILE A 187 -12.14 0.22 2.90
C ILE A 187 -10.95 -0.54 3.48
N ILE A 188 -10.98 -1.87 3.39
CA ILE A 188 -9.82 -2.72 3.68
C ILE A 188 -9.46 -3.53 2.42
N ILE A 189 -8.14 -3.62 2.13
CA ILE A 189 -7.64 -4.25 0.90
C ILE A 189 -6.62 -5.34 1.22
N PRO A 190 -7.06 -6.53 1.66
CA PRO A 190 -6.20 -7.69 1.82
C PRO A 190 -5.98 -8.44 0.49
N ASN A 191 -4.89 -9.19 0.38
CA ASN A 191 -4.84 -10.31 -0.53
C ASN A 191 -5.58 -11.54 0.06
N GLU A 192 -5.78 -12.60 -0.74
CA GLU A 192 -6.52 -13.79 -0.31
C GLU A 192 -5.93 -14.41 0.98
N GLY A 193 -4.60 -14.49 1.08
CA GLY A 193 -3.94 -15.04 2.27
C GLY A 193 -4.08 -14.14 3.50
N GLU A 194 -4.01 -12.83 3.31
CA GLU A 194 -4.24 -11.84 4.37
C GLU A 194 -5.68 -11.85 4.83
N LEU A 195 -6.65 -11.98 3.92
CA LEU A 195 -8.06 -12.07 4.24
C LEU A 195 -8.34 -13.23 5.22
N TYR A 196 -7.87 -14.44 4.88
CA TYR A 196 -8.12 -15.61 5.74
C TYR A 196 -7.39 -15.52 7.08
N ARG A 197 -6.17 -15.00 7.08
CA ARG A 197 -5.43 -14.79 8.34
C ARG A 197 -6.09 -13.72 9.21
N LEU A 198 -6.59 -12.63 8.62
CA LEU A 198 -7.32 -11.60 9.35
C LEU A 198 -8.62 -12.17 9.93
N HIS A 199 -9.40 -12.93 9.15
CA HIS A 199 -10.59 -13.61 9.60
C HIS A 199 -10.31 -14.50 10.84
N SER A 200 -9.23 -15.30 10.79
CA SER A 200 -8.79 -16.13 11.92
C SER A 200 -8.34 -15.31 13.14
N LEU A 201 -7.58 -14.21 12.93
CA LEU A 201 -7.13 -13.34 14.01
C LEU A 201 -8.28 -12.61 14.72
N LEU A 202 -9.40 -12.39 14.01
CA LEU A 202 -10.62 -11.83 14.58
C LEU A 202 -11.52 -12.89 15.26
N ASN A 203 -11.06 -14.13 15.35
CA ASN A 203 -11.76 -15.27 15.96
C ASN A 203 -13.14 -15.57 15.37
N PHE A 204 -13.33 -15.31 14.07
CA PHE A 204 -14.51 -15.76 13.36
C PHE A 204 -14.51 -17.29 13.20
N PRO A 205 -15.70 -17.93 13.14
CA PRO A 205 -15.82 -19.37 12.92
C PRO A 205 -15.13 -19.84 11.63
N GLU A 206 -14.65 -21.07 11.62
CA GLU A 206 -14.05 -21.66 10.42
C GLU A 206 -15.06 -21.72 9.26
N ILE A 207 -14.62 -21.33 8.07
CA ILE A 207 -15.45 -21.29 6.87
C ILE A 207 -15.32 -22.64 6.14
N GLU A 208 -16.40 -23.40 6.08
CA GLU A 208 -16.43 -24.73 5.43
C GLU A 208 -16.45 -24.65 3.90
N THR A 209 -16.94 -23.54 3.32
CA THR A 209 -16.99 -23.34 1.86
C THR A 209 -15.60 -23.15 1.26
N LYS A 210 -15.47 -23.40 -0.05
CA LYS A 210 -14.20 -23.31 -0.78
C LYS A 210 -14.30 -22.30 -1.93
N GLY A 211 -13.12 -21.92 -2.48
CA GLY A 211 -13.02 -21.04 -3.63
C GLY A 211 -13.64 -19.66 -3.36
N THR A 212 -14.30 -19.10 -4.36
CA THR A 212 -14.90 -17.76 -4.29
C THR A 212 -15.89 -17.61 -3.13
N ASN A 213 -16.69 -18.62 -2.82
CA ASN A 213 -17.65 -18.58 -1.72
C ASN A 213 -16.97 -18.42 -0.36
N ARG A 214 -15.77 -18.99 -0.17
CA ARG A 214 -14.97 -18.80 1.05
C ARG A 214 -14.50 -17.35 1.17
N ILE A 215 -14.04 -16.74 0.08
CA ILE A 215 -13.63 -15.33 0.05
C ILE A 215 -14.80 -14.42 0.39
N ILE A 216 -15.96 -14.66 -0.22
CA ILE A 216 -17.18 -13.89 0.01
C ILE A 216 -17.60 -13.97 1.49
N GLN A 217 -17.61 -15.18 2.08
CA GLN A 217 -17.99 -15.34 3.49
C GLN A 217 -17.01 -14.61 4.42
N ALA A 218 -15.69 -14.79 4.21
CA ALA A 218 -14.69 -14.09 5.02
C ALA A 218 -14.82 -12.56 4.88
N SER A 219 -15.11 -12.08 3.67
CA SER A 219 -15.30 -10.64 3.43
C SER A 219 -16.55 -10.10 4.14
N LYS A 220 -17.64 -10.87 4.16
CA LYS A 220 -18.87 -10.52 4.91
C LYS A 220 -18.59 -10.41 6.41
N ASP A 221 -17.97 -11.45 6.98
CA ASP A 221 -17.69 -11.49 8.41
C ASP A 221 -16.80 -10.32 8.84
N ILE A 222 -15.75 -10.00 8.06
CA ILE A 222 -14.86 -8.87 8.34
C ILE A 222 -15.60 -7.52 8.18
N ALA A 223 -16.50 -7.40 7.21
CA ALA A 223 -17.28 -6.18 7.00
C ALA A 223 -18.22 -5.86 8.17
N GLU A 224 -18.69 -6.88 8.93
CA GLU A 224 -19.50 -6.69 10.14
C GLU A 224 -18.73 -5.92 11.25
N MET A 225 -17.42 -5.80 11.17
CA MET A 225 -16.65 -4.93 12.05
C MET A 225 -16.92 -3.42 11.82
N GLY A 226 -17.70 -3.05 10.81
CA GLY A 226 -18.06 -1.67 10.49
C GLY A 226 -17.52 -1.19 9.14
N ILE A 227 -16.76 -2.01 8.43
CA ILE A 227 -16.07 -1.67 7.18
C ILE A 227 -17.08 -1.65 6.01
N ASN A 228 -17.11 -0.56 5.24
CA ASN A 228 -18.06 -0.42 4.13
C ASN A 228 -17.70 -1.33 2.94
N TYR A 229 -16.41 -1.44 2.61
CA TYR A 229 -15.92 -2.26 1.49
C TYR A 229 -14.76 -3.15 1.89
N VAL A 230 -14.88 -4.45 1.60
CA VAL A 230 -13.75 -5.39 1.65
C VAL A 230 -13.36 -5.73 0.21
N ILE A 231 -12.15 -5.35 -0.19
CA ILE A 231 -11.63 -5.57 -1.56
C ILE A 231 -10.52 -6.60 -1.48
N THR A 232 -10.78 -7.82 -1.91
CA THR A 232 -9.80 -8.92 -1.84
C THR A 232 -9.09 -9.08 -3.17
N THR A 233 -7.78 -8.84 -3.20
CA THR A 233 -6.96 -9.04 -4.40
C THR A 233 -6.58 -10.50 -4.58
N LEU A 234 -6.68 -11.03 -5.81
CA LEU A 234 -6.50 -12.45 -6.17
C LEU A 234 -5.38 -12.65 -7.20
N GLY A 235 -4.46 -11.71 -7.32
CA GLY A 235 -3.37 -11.75 -8.30
C GLY A 235 -3.89 -11.85 -9.73
N SER A 236 -3.47 -12.88 -10.45
CA SER A 236 -3.86 -13.10 -11.86
C SER A 236 -5.36 -13.37 -12.08
N LYS A 237 -6.15 -13.50 -11.02
CA LYS A 237 -7.61 -13.67 -11.09
C LYS A 237 -8.38 -12.36 -10.93
N GLY A 238 -7.69 -11.25 -10.65
CA GLY A 238 -8.32 -9.95 -10.42
C GLY A 238 -8.64 -9.71 -8.94
N CYS A 239 -9.86 -9.30 -8.62
CA CYS A 239 -10.27 -9.05 -7.24
C CYS A 239 -11.79 -9.20 -7.04
N ILE A 240 -12.19 -9.32 -5.78
CA ILE A 240 -13.58 -9.38 -5.33
C ILE A 240 -13.83 -8.20 -4.41
N ILE A 241 -14.91 -7.48 -4.66
CA ILE A 241 -15.43 -6.38 -3.84
C ILE A 241 -16.66 -6.89 -3.10
N TYR A 242 -16.67 -6.78 -1.78
CA TYR A 242 -17.88 -6.90 -0.99
C TYR A 242 -18.31 -5.51 -0.50
N ASP A 243 -19.50 -5.08 -0.91
CA ASP A 243 -20.18 -3.87 -0.43
C ASP A 243 -21.13 -4.25 0.70
N ARG A 244 -20.79 -3.81 1.92
CA ARG A 244 -21.60 -4.15 3.12
C ARG A 244 -22.98 -3.48 3.09
N LYS A 245 -23.05 -2.25 2.59
CA LYS A 245 -24.30 -1.47 2.63
C LYS A 245 -25.35 -2.06 1.71
N GLU A 246 -24.94 -2.42 0.49
CA GLU A 246 -25.85 -3.00 -0.51
C GLU A 246 -25.93 -4.53 -0.42
N GLY A 247 -25.04 -5.18 0.33
CA GLY A 247 -24.92 -6.64 0.41
C GLY A 247 -24.46 -7.28 -0.91
N VAL A 248 -23.83 -6.50 -1.80
CA VAL A 248 -23.49 -6.91 -3.16
C VAL A 248 -22.05 -7.37 -3.24
N VAL A 249 -21.82 -8.42 -4.03
CA VAL A 249 -20.51 -8.92 -4.42
C VAL A 249 -20.25 -8.54 -5.87
N THR A 250 -19.10 -7.92 -6.16
CA THR A 250 -18.66 -7.62 -7.53
C THR A 250 -17.30 -8.24 -7.78
N GLU A 251 -17.22 -9.06 -8.81
CA GLU A 251 -15.95 -9.63 -9.28
C GLU A 251 -15.38 -8.76 -10.40
N ILE A 252 -14.13 -8.36 -10.28
CA ILE A 252 -13.40 -7.62 -11.32
C ILE A 252 -12.28 -8.52 -11.84
N PRO A 253 -12.38 -9.04 -13.06
CA PRO A 253 -11.32 -9.84 -13.66
C PRO A 253 -10.10 -8.98 -13.97
N THR A 254 -8.92 -9.59 -14.02
CA THR A 254 -7.70 -8.87 -14.46
C THR A 254 -7.50 -9.01 -15.97
N ILE A 255 -6.64 -8.15 -16.51
CA ILE A 255 -6.15 -8.24 -17.89
C ILE A 255 -5.01 -9.27 -17.92
N LYS A 256 -5.10 -10.24 -18.82
CA LYS A 256 -4.04 -11.26 -18.98
C LYS A 256 -2.80 -10.63 -19.60
N VAL A 257 -1.68 -10.74 -18.88
CA VAL A 257 -0.37 -10.23 -19.29
C VAL A 257 0.72 -11.24 -18.96
N ASN A 258 1.88 -11.10 -19.59
CA ASN A 258 3.07 -11.87 -19.20
C ASN A 258 3.76 -11.13 -18.04
N ALA A 259 3.60 -11.65 -16.83
CA ALA A 259 4.23 -11.06 -15.65
C ALA A 259 5.75 -11.30 -15.67
N ILE A 260 6.50 -10.23 -15.41
CA ILE A 260 7.97 -10.22 -15.27
C ILE A 260 8.35 -10.16 -13.79
N ASP A 261 7.67 -9.27 -13.05
CA ASP A 261 7.91 -9.04 -11.63
C ASP A 261 6.59 -8.63 -10.95
N THR A 262 6.27 -9.21 -9.81
CA THR A 262 5.02 -8.92 -9.08
C THR A 262 5.24 -8.01 -7.87
N VAL A 263 6.48 -7.58 -7.63
CA VAL A 263 6.83 -6.66 -6.54
C VAL A 263 6.11 -5.31 -6.74
N GLY A 264 5.47 -4.81 -5.68
CA GLY A 264 4.76 -3.53 -5.74
C GLY A 264 3.41 -3.53 -6.46
N ALA A 265 2.95 -4.66 -7.04
CA ALA A 265 1.66 -4.71 -7.74
C ALA A 265 0.47 -4.37 -6.83
N GLY A 266 0.49 -4.84 -5.58
CA GLY A 266 -0.49 -4.47 -4.56
C GLY A 266 -0.41 -2.99 -4.17
N ASP A 267 0.80 -2.43 -4.10
CA ASP A 267 1.01 -1.01 -3.82
C ASP A 267 0.50 -0.15 -4.99
N CYS A 268 0.77 -0.57 -6.24
CA CYS A 268 0.21 0.03 -7.43
C CYS A 268 -1.33 0.08 -7.37
N PHE A 269 -1.94 -1.05 -7.06
CA PHE A 269 -3.40 -1.15 -6.90
C PHE A 269 -3.93 -0.16 -5.86
N ASN A 270 -3.34 -0.13 -4.65
CA ASN A 270 -3.79 0.73 -3.55
C ASN A 270 -3.64 2.22 -3.89
N GLY A 271 -2.51 2.63 -4.43
CA GLY A 271 -2.25 4.03 -4.78
C GLY A 271 -3.17 4.54 -5.89
N VAL A 272 -3.39 3.73 -6.93
CA VAL A 272 -4.31 4.10 -8.03
C VAL A 272 -5.77 4.11 -7.57
N LEU A 273 -6.19 3.15 -6.76
CA LEU A 273 -7.51 3.15 -6.14
C LEU A 273 -7.77 4.47 -5.38
N ALA A 274 -6.85 4.84 -4.49
CA ALA A 274 -6.96 6.07 -3.71
C ALA A 274 -7.02 7.32 -4.61
N SER A 275 -6.21 7.37 -5.66
CA SER A 275 -6.21 8.44 -6.66
C SER A 275 -7.58 8.59 -7.34
N LYS A 276 -8.18 7.49 -7.79
CA LYS A 276 -9.48 7.53 -8.49
C LYS A 276 -10.62 7.89 -7.54
N LEU A 277 -10.60 7.37 -6.30
CA LEU A 277 -11.55 7.77 -5.26
C LEU A 277 -11.42 9.25 -4.89
N CYS A 278 -10.20 9.78 -4.81
CA CYS A 278 -9.94 11.20 -4.59
C CYS A 278 -10.56 12.08 -5.69
N LYS A 279 -10.57 11.61 -6.94
CA LYS A 279 -11.20 12.26 -8.09
C LYS A 279 -12.73 12.11 -8.13
N GLY A 280 -13.33 11.31 -7.23
CA GLY A 280 -14.77 11.13 -7.13
C GLY A 280 -15.34 9.94 -7.91
N GLU A 281 -14.48 9.03 -8.37
CA GLU A 281 -14.93 7.77 -8.97
C GLU A 281 -15.67 6.90 -7.92
N THR A 282 -16.59 6.07 -8.40
CA THR A 282 -17.18 5.01 -7.57
C THR A 282 -16.14 3.97 -7.19
N VAL A 283 -16.35 3.24 -6.08
CA VAL A 283 -15.43 2.17 -5.65
C VAL A 283 -15.20 1.14 -6.76
N VAL A 284 -16.26 0.72 -7.45
CA VAL A 284 -16.16 -0.26 -8.55
C VAL A 284 -15.31 0.27 -9.71
N ASN A 285 -15.51 1.53 -10.11
CA ASN A 285 -14.70 2.13 -11.18
C ASN A 285 -13.25 2.32 -10.73
N ALA A 286 -13.01 2.81 -9.52
CA ALA A 286 -11.66 2.98 -8.97
C ALA A 286 -10.90 1.64 -8.91
N VAL A 287 -11.59 0.54 -8.55
CA VAL A 287 -11.02 -0.82 -8.56
C VAL A 287 -10.69 -1.29 -9.97
N LYS A 288 -11.51 -0.99 -10.98
CA LYS A 288 -11.19 -1.30 -12.38
C LYS A 288 -9.90 -0.62 -12.83
N TYR A 289 -9.75 0.67 -12.54
CA TYR A 289 -8.50 1.42 -12.82
C TYR A 289 -7.30 0.83 -12.08
N ALA A 290 -7.46 0.51 -10.80
CA ALA A 290 -6.42 -0.10 -9.98
C ALA A 290 -5.99 -1.48 -10.51
N THR A 291 -6.95 -2.30 -10.96
CA THR A 291 -6.68 -3.60 -11.59
C THR A 291 -5.92 -3.45 -12.92
N ALA A 292 -6.33 -2.49 -13.75
CA ALA A 292 -5.63 -2.18 -15.00
C ALA A 292 -4.19 -1.71 -14.74
N ALA A 293 -3.99 -0.82 -13.78
CA ALA A 293 -2.66 -0.35 -13.40
C ALA A 293 -1.75 -1.46 -12.87
N ALA A 294 -2.26 -2.30 -11.97
CA ALA A 294 -1.52 -3.44 -11.45
C ALA A 294 -1.13 -4.43 -12.57
N SER A 295 -1.98 -4.61 -13.59
CA SER A 295 -1.66 -5.45 -14.76
C SER A 295 -0.49 -4.90 -15.60
N ILE A 296 -0.31 -3.57 -15.64
CA ILE A 296 0.87 -2.95 -16.27
C ILE A 296 2.09 -3.15 -15.38
N ALA A 297 1.98 -2.84 -14.09
CA ALA A 297 3.09 -2.90 -13.15
C ALA A 297 3.79 -4.27 -13.18
N VAL A 298 3.04 -5.37 -13.19
CA VAL A 298 3.64 -6.72 -13.21
C VAL A 298 4.41 -7.06 -14.51
N THR A 299 4.30 -6.26 -15.56
CA THR A 299 5.08 -6.41 -16.81
C THR A 299 6.44 -5.71 -16.76
N ARG A 300 6.78 -5.08 -15.64
CA ARG A 300 8.00 -4.26 -15.46
C ARG A 300 8.74 -4.73 -14.22
N LYS A 301 10.06 -4.47 -14.17
CA LYS A 301 10.87 -4.78 -12.99
C LYS A 301 10.82 -3.66 -11.96
N GLY A 302 10.91 -4.04 -10.69
CA GLY A 302 10.98 -3.12 -9.55
C GLY A 302 9.62 -2.71 -9.02
N ALA A 303 9.60 -2.01 -7.88
CA ALA A 303 8.39 -1.53 -7.24
C ALA A 303 7.97 -0.15 -7.81
N GLN A 304 8.67 0.92 -7.43
CA GLN A 304 8.33 2.28 -7.90
C GLN A 304 8.57 2.47 -9.39
N GLU A 305 9.60 1.81 -9.94
CA GLU A 305 9.94 1.88 -11.35
C GLU A 305 8.85 1.29 -12.25
N SER A 306 8.10 0.30 -11.75
CA SER A 306 7.05 -0.40 -12.49
C SER A 306 5.73 0.38 -12.57
N MET A 307 5.50 1.36 -11.69
CA MET A 307 4.24 2.10 -11.57
C MET A 307 3.90 2.84 -12.87
N PRO A 308 2.71 2.60 -13.47
CA PRO A 308 2.29 3.26 -14.71
C PRO A 308 1.85 4.70 -14.48
N TYR A 309 1.87 5.49 -15.56
CA TYR A 309 1.29 6.82 -15.62
C TYR A 309 -0.19 6.80 -16.03
N ALA A 310 -0.89 7.90 -15.79
CA ALA A 310 -2.34 8.02 -16.01
C ALA A 310 -2.75 7.61 -17.42
N GLU A 311 -2.03 8.07 -18.45
CA GLU A 311 -2.33 7.80 -19.85
C GLU A 311 -2.22 6.30 -20.17
N GLU A 312 -1.24 5.61 -19.60
CA GLU A 312 -1.08 4.17 -19.77
C GLU A 312 -2.23 3.39 -19.11
N ILE A 313 -2.68 3.86 -17.93
CA ILE A 313 -3.83 3.26 -17.22
C ILE A 313 -5.12 3.47 -18.01
N ASP A 314 -5.35 4.66 -18.56
CA ASP A 314 -6.52 5.00 -19.35
C ASP A 314 -6.61 4.20 -20.66
N GLU A 315 -5.47 3.80 -21.23
CA GLU A 315 -5.45 2.88 -22.38
C GLU A 315 -5.65 1.42 -21.95
N GLN A 316 -5.08 1.03 -20.82
CA GLN A 316 -5.13 -0.36 -20.37
C GLN A 316 -6.53 -0.76 -19.89
N ILE A 317 -7.26 0.15 -19.21
CA ILE A 317 -8.61 -0.15 -18.71
C ILE A 317 -9.59 -0.52 -19.81
N LYS A 318 -9.39 -0.02 -21.04
CA LYS A 318 -10.21 -0.36 -22.22
C LYS A 318 -10.12 -1.85 -22.59
N LYS A 319 -9.11 -2.57 -22.09
CA LYS A 319 -8.89 -4.00 -22.32
C LYS A 319 -9.46 -4.89 -21.21
N LEU A 320 -10.04 -4.30 -20.15
CA LEU A 320 -10.75 -5.07 -19.12
C LEU A 320 -11.96 -5.76 -19.75
N PRO A 321 -12.14 -7.09 -19.48
CA PRO A 321 -13.24 -7.87 -20.04
C PRO A 321 -14.61 -7.39 -19.54
#